data_2c225698c6d0d4a3683eaec76ee85482
#
_entry.id   2c225698c6d0d4a3683eaec76ee85482
#
_cell.length_a   1.000
_cell.length_b   1.000
_cell.length_c   1.000
_cell.angle_alpha   90.00
_cell.angle_beta   90.00
_cell.angle_gamma   90.00
#
_symmetry.space_group_name_H-M   'P 1'
#
loop_
_entity.id
_entity.type
_entity.pdbx_description
1 polymer ?
#
loop_
_entity_poly.entity_id
_entity_poly.type
_entity_poly.pdbx_seq_one_letter_code
_entity_poly.pdbx_strand_id
1 'polypeptide(L)'
;NYSDFYMANENGDYWTVDGREGLGSENIQAVFTALQVAGEPIVSSYTATSGIRKVVFAVPVDPITMNGVTYTSLAVSYDNDTIEEMIGGRAYGGRSDCYIIYPNGDIMLSEEPKSEITAWMENLFDYLETNTEVNETCLREMQEQTLQGGSGSVPYRFKGRNYYLVYQPVGFQDLTIVGIVERNVVDAGMRKVQCVTIFLLAFLALAVVAALVRSIKTDLRFVLAEQEEAFHRESTERQKMEDLANTDGLT
;
A
#
# COMPACT_ATOMS: atom_id res chain seq x y z
N ASN A 1 -13.88 -12.32 14.54
CA ASN A 1 -14.95 -12.48 15.53
C ASN A 1 -15.09 -11.15 16.29
N TYR A 2 -16.33 -10.66 16.49
CA TYR A 2 -16.60 -9.52 17.36
C TYR A 2 -16.43 -9.93 18.84
N SER A 3 -16.07 -8.96 19.70
CA SER A 3 -15.95 -9.22 21.13
C SER A 3 -17.28 -9.15 21.83
N ASP A 4 -18.05 -8.07 21.60
CA ASP A 4 -19.34 -7.85 22.23
C ASP A 4 -20.31 -7.16 21.24
N PHE A 5 -21.59 -7.40 21.44
CA PHE A 5 -22.69 -6.73 20.75
C PHE A 5 -23.56 -6.01 21.78
N TYR A 6 -23.91 -4.77 21.49
CA TYR A 6 -24.65 -3.89 22.37
C TYR A 6 -25.94 -3.37 21.72
N MET A 7 -26.97 -3.20 22.52
CA MET A 7 -28.17 -2.47 22.16
C MET A 7 -28.37 -1.37 23.21
N ALA A 8 -28.70 -0.16 22.78
CA ALA A 8 -28.91 0.94 23.70
C ALA A 8 -30.24 1.65 23.46
N ASN A 9 -30.82 2.19 24.53
CA ASN A 9 -31.99 3.06 24.48
C ASN A 9 -31.59 4.53 24.23
N GLU A 10 -32.59 5.40 24.14
CA GLU A 10 -32.39 6.84 23.95
C GLU A 10 -31.66 7.54 25.12
N ASN A 11 -31.62 6.93 26.32
CA ASN A 11 -30.90 7.46 27.46
C ASN A 11 -29.46 6.99 27.54
N GLY A 12 -29.00 6.12 26.58
CA GLY A 12 -27.67 5.51 26.59
C GLY A 12 -27.52 4.32 27.53
N ASP A 13 -28.63 3.85 28.18
CA ASP A 13 -28.60 2.59 28.90
C ASP A 13 -28.45 1.46 27.86
N TYR A 14 -27.55 0.53 28.12
CA TYR A 14 -27.22 -0.50 27.14
C TYR A 14 -27.26 -1.92 27.72
N TRP A 15 -27.49 -2.88 26.82
CA TRP A 15 -27.52 -4.30 27.10
C TRP A 15 -26.58 -5.03 26.14
N THR A 16 -25.94 -6.05 26.67
CA THR A 16 -25.17 -7.00 25.81
C THR A 16 -26.07 -8.18 25.44
N VAL A 17 -25.75 -8.85 24.32
CA VAL A 17 -26.49 -10.04 23.86
C VAL A 17 -26.51 -11.16 24.91
N ASP A 18 -25.49 -11.26 25.75
CA ASP A 18 -25.42 -12.22 26.85
C ASP A 18 -26.29 -11.89 28.04
N GLY A 19 -27.14 -10.85 27.93
CA GLY A 19 -28.07 -10.42 29.00
C GLY A 19 -27.38 -9.78 30.20
N ARG A 20 -26.13 -9.44 30.07
CA ARG A 20 -25.42 -8.63 31.07
C ARG A 20 -25.90 -7.20 30.91
N GLU A 21 -26.71 -6.74 31.83
CA GLU A 21 -26.95 -5.32 31.97
C GLU A 21 -25.60 -4.65 32.18
N GLY A 22 -25.25 -3.77 31.26
CA GLY A 22 -23.96 -3.10 31.28
C GLY A 22 -23.89 -2.05 32.36
N LEU A 23 -23.86 -2.47 33.63
CA LEU A 23 -23.50 -1.61 34.73
C LEU A 23 -22.00 -1.27 34.61
N GLY A 24 -21.74 -0.10 33.99
CA GLY A 24 -20.58 0.66 34.40
C GLY A 24 -19.29 0.57 33.60
N SER A 25 -19.31 0.55 32.31
CA SER A 25 -18.21 1.20 31.64
C SER A 25 -18.69 2.59 31.21
N GLU A 26 -18.34 3.62 31.98
CA GLU A 26 -18.59 5.03 31.60
C GLU A 26 -18.14 5.33 30.17
N ASN A 27 -17.19 4.56 29.68
CA ASN A 27 -16.59 4.67 28.36
C ASN A 27 -17.54 4.23 27.24
N ILE A 28 -18.26 3.10 27.35
CA ILE A 28 -19.21 2.67 26.31
C ILE A 28 -20.47 3.56 26.31
N GLN A 29 -20.88 4.06 27.46
CA GLN A 29 -21.99 5.01 27.56
C GLN A 29 -21.64 6.32 26.83
N ALA A 30 -20.38 6.78 26.89
CA ALA A 30 -19.91 7.94 26.14
C ALA A 30 -20.04 7.73 24.64
N VAL A 31 -19.79 6.51 24.13
CA VAL A 31 -19.98 6.17 22.72
C VAL A 31 -21.45 6.33 22.31
N PHE A 32 -22.37 5.80 23.09
CA PHE A 32 -23.81 5.94 22.79
C PHE A 32 -24.29 7.39 22.89
N THR A 33 -23.77 8.15 23.86
CA THR A 33 -24.05 9.59 23.93
C THR A 33 -23.57 10.34 22.71
N ALA A 34 -22.34 10.04 22.25
CA ALA A 34 -21.78 10.61 21.02
C ALA A 34 -22.60 10.22 19.78
N LEU A 35 -23.06 8.97 19.69
CA LEU A 35 -23.93 8.49 18.62
C LEU A 35 -25.25 9.26 18.54
N GLN A 36 -25.87 9.50 19.69
CA GLN A 36 -27.12 10.26 19.75
C GLN A 36 -26.95 11.72 19.31
N VAL A 37 -25.82 12.33 19.67
CA VAL A 37 -25.49 13.69 19.22
C VAL A 37 -25.21 13.74 17.72
N ALA A 38 -24.49 12.75 17.20
CA ALA A 38 -24.14 12.68 15.77
C ALA A 38 -25.37 12.36 14.90
N GLY A 39 -26.27 11.48 15.36
CA GLY A 39 -27.43 11.02 14.60
C GLY A 39 -27.11 10.16 13.37
N GLU A 40 -25.87 9.77 13.23
CA GLU A 40 -25.33 8.97 12.13
C GLU A 40 -24.36 7.91 12.65
N PRO A 41 -24.02 6.86 11.88
CA PRO A 41 -23.07 5.83 12.30
C PRO A 41 -21.74 6.42 12.76
N ILE A 42 -21.22 5.93 13.89
CA ILE A 42 -19.92 6.35 14.43
C ILE A 42 -19.00 5.16 14.66
N VAL A 43 -17.69 5.43 14.57
CA VAL A 43 -16.62 4.56 15.07
C VAL A 43 -15.90 5.30 16.18
N SER A 44 -15.66 4.61 17.27
CA SER A 44 -14.96 5.17 18.43
C SER A 44 -14.10 4.10 19.07
N SER A 45 -13.26 4.49 20.00
CA SER A 45 -12.49 3.54 20.80
C SER A 45 -12.69 3.83 22.29
N TYR A 46 -12.65 2.77 23.10
CA TYR A 46 -12.68 2.90 24.55
C TYR A 46 -11.77 1.84 25.19
N THR A 47 -11.36 2.11 26.42
CA THR A 47 -10.63 1.12 27.22
C THR A 47 -11.61 0.44 28.16
N ALA A 48 -11.76 -0.88 28.02
CA ALA A 48 -12.61 -1.69 28.89
C ALA A 48 -12.05 -1.73 30.33
N THR A 49 -12.88 -2.12 31.29
CA THR A 49 -12.44 -2.29 32.70
C THR A 49 -11.32 -3.31 32.88
N SER A 50 -11.15 -4.22 31.91
CA SER A 50 -10.03 -5.16 31.85
C SER A 50 -8.71 -4.52 31.43
N GLY A 51 -8.70 -3.23 31.04
CA GLY A 51 -7.55 -2.55 30.47
C GLY A 51 -7.35 -2.78 28.95
N ILE A 52 -8.19 -3.61 28.34
CA ILE A 52 -8.13 -3.89 26.89
C ILE A 52 -8.78 -2.74 26.15
N ARG A 53 -8.08 -2.19 25.17
CA ARG A 53 -8.64 -1.20 24.25
C ARG A 53 -9.54 -1.89 23.23
N LYS A 54 -10.74 -1.34 23.02
CA LYS A 54 -11.74 -1.85 22.08
C LYS A 54 -12.13 -0.77 21.08
N VAL A 55 -12.37 -1.18 19.84
CA VAL A 55 -12.97 -0.34 18.79
C VAL A 55 -14.44 -0.70 18.67
N VAL A 56 -15.29 0.30 18.64
CA VAL A 56 -16.75 0.18 18.58
C VAL A 56 -17.27 0.81 17.31
N PHE A 57 -18.06 0.05 16.59
CA PHE A 57 -18.89 0.51 15.50
C PHE A 57 -20.32 0.63 15.99
N ALA A 58 -20.86 1.83 16.02
CA ALA A 58 -22.20 2.11 16.51
C ALA A 58 -23.07 2.78 15.44
N VAL A 59 -24.33 2.36 15.36
CA VAL A 59 -25.30 2.86 14.37
C VAL A 59 -26.61 3.20 15.05
N PRO A 60 -27.26 4.32 14.69
CA PRO A 60 -28.65 4.57 15.07
C PRO A 60 -29.56 3.59 14.28
N VAL A 61 -30.62 3.15 14.92
CA VAL A 61 -31.63 2.29 14.28
C VAL A 61 -33.04 2.83 14.56
N ASP A 62 -33.97 2.46 13.70
CA ASP A 62 -35.37 2.72 13.98
C ASP A 62 -35.75 2.07 15.30
N PRO A 63 -36.60 2.71 16.14
CA PRO A 63 -36.94 2.20 17.48
C PRO A 63 -37.49 0.76 17.44
N ILE A 64 -36.80 -0.15 18.11
CA ILE A 64 -37.18 -1.58 18.22
C ILE A 64 -37.54 -1.87 19.67
N THR A 65 -38.78 -2.30 19.94
CA THR A 65 -39.20 -2.64 21.28
C THR A 65 -39.09 -4.15 21.50
N MET A 66 -38.30 -4.54 22.48
CA MET A 66 -38.13 -5.92 22.93
C MET A 66 -38.22 -6.01 24.43
N ASN A 67 -39.03 -6.92 24.95
CA ASN A 67 -39.25 -7.12 26.42
C ASN A 67 -39.59 -5.84 27.19
N GLY A 68 -40.33 -4.92 26.56
CA GLY A 68 -40.74 -3.64 27.19
C GLY A 68 -39.68 -2.55 27.19
N VAL A 69 -38.51 -2.79 26.60
CA VAL A 69 -37.45 -1.80 26.38
C VAL A 69 -37.38 -1.42 24.91
N THR A 70 -37.29 -0.13 24.63
CA THR A 70 -37.14 0.39 23.27
C THR A 70 -35.69 0.73 23.01
N TYR A 71 -35.10 0.08 22.03
CA TYR A 71 -33.71 0.30 21.59
C TYR A 71 -33.70 1.20 20.37
N THR A 72 -32.77 2.15 20.37
CA THR A 72 -32.59 3.14 19.30
C THR A 72 -31.19 3.10 18.69
N SER A 73 -30.32 2.25 19.26
CA SER A 73 -28.93 2.16 18.81
C SER A 73 -28.41 0.74 18.92
N LEU A 74 -27.58 0.35 17.96
CA LEU A 74 -26.83 -0.90 17.98
C LEU A 74 -25.34 -0.60 17.92
N ALA A 75 -24.52 -1.42 18.58
CA ALA A 75 -23.07 -1.32 18.48
C ALA A 75 -22.40 -2.70 18.55
N VAL A 76 -21.27 -2.81 17.90
CA VAL A 76 -20.39 -4.00 17.90
C VAL A 76 -19.00 -3.55 18.30
N SER A 77 -18.41 -4.23 19.29
CA SER A 77 -17.01 -3.98 19.62
C SER A 77 -16.10 -5.09 19.13
N TYR A 78 -14.89 -4.69 18.83
CA TYR A 78 -13.77 -5.58 18.53
C TYR A 78 -12.61 -5.25 19.45
N ASP A 79 -11.89 -6.27 19.90
CA ASP A 79 -10.62 -6.04 20.56
C ASP A 79 -9.63 -5.38 19.57
N ASN A 80 -8.81 -4.47 20.08
CA ASN A 80 -7.85 -3.73 19.25
C ASN A 80 -7.00 -4.68 18.41
N ASP A 81 -6.51 -5.78 18.98
CA ASP A 81 -5.70 -6.79 18.31
C ASP A 81 -6.39 -7.39 17.06
N THR A 82 -7.72 -7.60 17.14
CA THR A 82 -8.50 -8.12 15.99
C THR A 82 -8.54 -7.11 14.85
N ILE A 83 -8.70 -5.83 15.16
CA ILE A 83 -8.69 -4.77 14.15
C ILE A 83 -7.29 -4.56 13.62
N GLU A 84 -6.27 -4.63 14.46
CA GLU A 84 -4.88 -4.57 14.07
C GLU A 84 -4.51 -5.67 13.08
N GLU A 85 -4.96 -6.91 13.29
CA GLU A 85 -4.78 -8.00 12.32
C GLU A 85 -5.46 -7.69 10.97
N MET A 86 -6.58 -6.98 10.97
CA MET A 86 -7.34 -6.62 9.75
C MET A 86 -6.71 -5.44 9.00
N ILE A 87 -6.25 -4.41 9.72
CA ILE A 87 -5.63 -3.20 9.17
C ILE A 87 -4.13 -3.39 9.08
N GLY A 88 -3.60 -4.15 10.02
CA GLY A 88 -2.20 -4.35 10.31
C GLY A 88 -1.41 -4.84 9.13
N GLY A 89 -0.48 -4.08 8.92
CA GLY A 89 0.51 -4.08 7.94
C GLY A 89 1.22 -5.38 7.68
N ARG A 90 0.62 -6.22 6.91
CA ARG A 90 1.38 -7.14 6.05
C ARG A 90 2.11 -6.37 4.95
N ALA A 91 1.89 -5.05 4.88
CA ALA A 91 2.64 -4.15 4.01
C ALA A 91 4.13 -4.23 4.35
N TYR A 92 4.94 -4.32 3.32
CA TYR A 92 6.40 -4.45 3.44
C TYR A 92 6.90 -5.61 4.32
N GLY A 93 6.11 -6.70 4.42
CA GLY A 93 6.47 -7.88 5.23
C GLY A 93 6.42 -7.62 6.74
N GLY A 94 5.47 -6.79 7.18
CA GLY A 94 5.27 -6.44 8.59
C GLY A 94 6.32 -5.48 9.14
N ARG A 95 6.92 -4.64 8.28
CA ARG A 95 7.93 -3.63 8.65
C ARG A 95 7.40 -2.20 8.49
N SER A 96 6.11 -2.03 8.58
CA SER A 96 5.41 -0.75 8.63
C SER A 96 4.53 -0.71 9.85
N ASP A 97 4.40 0.45 10.47
CA ASP A 97 3.41 0.71 11.52
C ASP A 97 2.19 1.37 10.89
N CYS A 98 1.00 1.03 11.33
CA CYS A 98 -0.25 1.56 10.82
C CYS A 98 -1.10 2.17 11.93
N TYR A 99 -1.69 3.33 11.65
CA TYR A 99 -2.54 4.08 12.57
C TYR A 99 -3.80 4.53 11.88
N ILE A 100 -4.88 4.68 12.64
CA ILE A 100 -6.03 5.47 12.24
C ILE A 100 -6.10 6.67 13.18
N ILE A 101 -6.19 7.86 12.59
CA ILE A 101 -6.22 9.11 13.32
C ILE A 101 -7.49 9.90 13.02
N TYR A 102 -7.89 10.73 13.98
CA TYR A 102 -8.87 11.78 13.78
C TYR A 102 -8.26 12.97 13.04
N PRO A 103 -9.06 13.89 12.48
CA PRO A 103 -8.55 15.08 11.76
C PRO A 103 -7.61 15.96 12.59
N ASN A 104 -7.76 15.98 13.92
CA ASN A 104 -6.91 16.72 14.85
C ASN A 104 -5.57 16.02 15.16
N GLY A 105 -5.34 14.82 14.60
CA GLY A 105 -4.13 14.03 14.81
C GLY A 105 -4.18 13.05 15.97
N ASP A 106 -5.27 13.04 16.77
CA ASP A 106 -5.43 12.07 17.86
C ASP A 106 -5.53 10.65 17.31
N ILE A 107 -4.87 9.72 17.97
CA ILE A 107 -4.84 8.33 17.53
C ILE A 107 -6.10 7.61 18.00
N MET A 108 -6.94 7.26 17.05
CA MET A 108 -8.09 6.40 17.28
C MET A 108 -7.68 4.95 17.49
N LEU A 109 -6.81 4.44 16.59
CA LEU A 109 -6.34 3.07 16.57
C LEU A 109 -4.86 3.04 16.23
N SER A 110 -4.11 2.19 16.92
CA SER A 110 -2.70 1.93 16.63
C SER A 110 -2.46 0.43 16.57
N GLU A 111 -1.71 -0.03 15.60
CA GLU A 111 -1.09 -1.35 15.65
C GLU A 111 -0.11 -1.41 16.84
N GLU A 112 0.07 -2.58 17.50
CA GLU A 112 1.14 -2.72 18.49
C GLU A 112 2.45 -2.24 17.88
N PRO A 113 3.13 -1.26 18.51
CA PRO A 113 4.30 -0.66 17.89
C PRO A 113 5.40 -1.71 17.73
N LYS A 114 5.70 -2.05 16.49
CA LYS A 114 6.83 -2.91 16.13
C LYS A 114 8.14 -2.16 16.18
N SER A 115 8.07 -0.85 16.32
CA SER A 115 9.23 0.03 16.46
C SER A 115 9.15 0.84 17.75
N GLU A 116 10.32 1.23 18.30
CA GLU A 116 10.42 2.11 19.45
C GLU A 116 9.79 3.50 19.23
N ILE A 117 9.35 3.77 17.99
CA ILE A 117 8.93 5.12 17.55
C ILE A 117 7.59 5.50 18.17
N THR A 118 6.72 4.54 18.44
CA THR A 118 5.30 4.81 18.55
C THR A 118 4.65 4.31 19.84
N ALA A 119 5.43 3.76 20.75
CA ALA A 119 4.94 3.15 21.99
C ALA A 119 4.14 4.08 22.90
N TRP A 120 4.23 5.42 22.72
CA TRP A 120 3.64 6.41 23.65
C TRP A 120 3.00 7.61 22.90
N MET A 121 2.60 7.41 21.67
CA MET A 121 2.05 8.47 20.83
C MET A 121 0.54 8.58 21.07
N GLU A 122 0.06 9.69 21.64
CA GLU A 122 -1.36 10.01 21.77
C GLU A 122 -1.86 10.83 20.58
N ASN A 123 -1.06 11.79 20.12
CA ASN A 123 -1.33 12.62 18.94
C ASN A 123 -0.16 12.55 17.96
N LEU A 124 -0.46 12.24 16.71
CA LEU A 124 0.54 12.07 15.67
C LEU A 124 1.24 13.38 15.31
N PHE A 125 0.51 14.48 15.24
CA PHE A 125 1.08 15.75 14.81
C PHE A 125 2.04 16.31 15.87
N ASP A 126 1.64 16.27 17.15
CA ASP A 126 2.48 16.66 18.28
C ASP A 126 3.76 15.81 18.36
N TYR A 127 3.61 14.51 18.08
CA TYR A 127 4.74 13.60 18.07
C TYR A 127 5.74 13.95 16.96
N LEU A 128 5.26 14.18 15.74
CA LEU A 128 6.11 14.54 14.60
C LEU A 128 6.84 15.84 14.85
N GLU A 129 6.16 16.86 15.39
CA GLU A 129 6.74 18.17 15.68
C GLU A 129 7.79 18.09 16.79
N THR A 130 7.50 17.36 17.86
CA THR A 130 8.35 17.36 19.06
C THR A 130 9.52 16.37 18.97
N ASN A 131 9.34 15.23 18.35
CA ASN A 131 10.27 14.10 18.45
C ASN A 131 11.02 13.80 17.14
N THR A 132 10.69 14.46 16.03
CA THR A 132 11.27 14.15 14.74
C THR A 132 11.86 15.36 14.03
N GLU A 133 12.73 15.12 13.07
CA GLU A 133 13.20 16.12 12.12
C GLU A 133 12.27 16.11 10.91
N VAL A 134 11.09 16.73 11.03
CA VAL A 134 10.12 16.92 9.95
C VAL A 134 10.21 18.34 9.40
N ASN A 135 9.93 18.50 8.11
CA ASN A 135 9.81 19.84 7.53
C ASN A 135 8.46 20.45 7.96
N GLU A 136 8.50 21.59 8.65
CA GLU A 136 7.31 22.29 9.16
C GLU A 136 6.27 22.58 8.07
N THR A 137 6.70 22.89 6.85
CA THR A 137 5.79 23.14 5.73
C THR A 137 5.06 21.85 5.34
N CYS A 138 5.77 20.71 5.26
CA CYS A 138 5.18 19.42 4.93
C CYS A 138 4.23 18.95 6.05
N LEU A 139 4.55 19.20 7.31
CA LEU A 139 3.69 18.84 8.43
C LEU A 139 2.38 19.67 8.40
N ARG A 140 2.48 20.97 8.18
CA ARG A 140 1.30 21.84 8.04
C ARG A 140 0.43 21.46 6.84
N GLU A 141 1.04 21.18 5.69
CA GLU A 141 0.30 20.68 4.51
C GLU A 141 -0.42 19.37 4.82
N MET A 142 0.21 18.45 5.56
CA MET A 142 -0.42 17.22 6.01
C MET A 142 -1.64 17.50 6.92
N GLN A 143 -1.50 18.39 7.90
CA GLN A 143 -2.60 18.78 8.79
C GLN A 143 -3.78 19.36 8.01
N GLU A 144 -3.51 20.29 7.08
CA GLU A 144 -4.53 20.89 6.22
C GLU A 144 -5.21 19.86 5.30
N GLN A 145 -4.41 18.97 4.70
CA GLN A 145 -4.93 17.91 3.83
C GLN A 145 -5.76 16.89 4.59
N THR A 146 -5.35 16.51 5.80
CA THR A 146 -6.10 15.58 6.65
C THR A 146 -7.48 16.16 7.00
N LEU A 147 -7.56 17.45 7.32
CA LEU A 147 -8.83 18.15 7.57
C LEU A 147 -9.73 18.23 6.32
N GLN A 148 -9.17 18.21 5.13
CA GLN A 148 -9.89 18.28 3.85
C GLN A 148 -10.17 16.90 3.25
N GLY A 149 -9.83 15.81 3.92
CA GLY A 149 -9.95 14.46 3.39
C GLY A 149 -9.00 14.18 2.22
N GLY A 150 -7.83 14.83 2.22
CA GLY A 150 -6.78 14.62 1.23
C GLY A 150 -5.86 13.46 1.59
N SER A 151 -4.99 13.10 0.65
CA SER A 151 -3.96 12.07 0.81
C SER A 151 -2.58 12.59 0.46
N GLY A 152 -1.54 11.99 1.01
CA GLY A 152 -0.19 12.42 0.71
C GLY A 152 0.89 11.60 1.41
N SER A 153 2.12 12.13 1.36
CA SER A 153 3.23 11.54 2.07
C SER A 153 4.17 12.60 2.62
N VAL A 154 4.68 12.36 3.82
CA VAL A 154 5.62 13.25 4.52
C VAL A 154 6.90 12.47 4.82
N PRO A 155 8.06 12.89 4.27
CA PRO A 155 9.34 12.35 4.69
C PRO A 155 9.76 13.01 6.02
N TYR A 156 10.27 12.22 6.95
CA TYR A 156 10.81 12.71 8.20
C TYR A 156 12.01 11.88 8.67
N ARG A 157 12.75 12.40 9.62
CA ARG A 157 13.89 11.71 10.22
C ARG A 157 13.72 11.57 11.71
N PHE A 158 13.99 10.37 12.21
CA PHE A 158 13.92 10.05 13.64
C PHE A 158 15.14 9.23 14.05
N LYS A 159 15.83 9.60 15.13
CA LYS A 159 17.04 8.91 15.63
C LYS A 159 18.05 8.59 14.51
N GLY A 160 18.24 9.52 13.57
CA GLY A 160 19.20 9.38 12.46
C GLY A 160 18.74 8.48 11.30
N ARG A 161 17.54 7.93 11.34
CA ARG A 161 16.93 7.12 10.25
C ARG A 161 15.85 7.90 9.53
N ASN A 162 15.73 7.66 8.23
CA ASN A 162 14.71 8.31 7.40
C ASN A 162 13.47 7.42 7.26
N TYR A 163 12.29 8.04 7.39
CA TYR A 163 10.99 7.42 7.31
C TYR A 163 10.12 8.12 6.27
N TYR A 164 9.17 7.38 5.72
CA TYR A 164 8.03 7.92 5.00
C TYR A 164 6.78 7.68 5.84
N LEU A 165 6.01 8.73 6.03
CA LEU A 165 4.65 8.68 6.51
C LEU A 165 3.74 8.87 5.31
N VAL A 166 2.82 7.96 5.08
CA VAL A 166 1.81 8.02 4.02
C VAL A 166 0.45 8.10 4.68
N TYR A 167 -0.41 8.99 4.24
CA TYR A 167 -1.74 9.16 4.81
C TYR A 167 -2.81 9.19 3.72
N GLN A 168 -3.98 8.60 4.04
CA GLN A 168 -5.11 8.51 3.13
C GLN A 168 -6.42 8.52 3.92
N PRO A 169 -7.46 9.27 3.46
CA PRO A 169 -8.76 9.25 4.11
C PRO A 169 -9.41 7.87 4.00
N VAL A 170 -10.07 7.46 5.06
CA VAL A 170 -10.83 6.20 5.11
C VAL A 170 -12.17 6.34 4.38
N GLY A 171 -12.66 7.58 4.19
CA GLY A 171 -13.97 7.88 3.61
C GLY A 171 -15.13 7.70 4.57
N PHE A 172 -14.85 7.62 5.86
CA PHE A 172 -15.81 7.53 6.94
C PHE A 172 -15.36 8.39 8.13
N GLN A 173 -16.25 9.26 8.63
CA GLN A 173 -16.03 10.14 9.81
C GLN A 173 -14.72 10.96 9.76
N ASP A 174 -14.34 11.40 8.58
CA ASP A 174 -13.08 12.16 8.36
C ASP A 174 -11.82 11.46 8.91
N LEU A 175 -11.91 10.16 9.18
CA LEU A 175 -10.80 9.36 9.66
C LEU A 175 -9.75 9.20 8.57
N THR A 176 -8.49 9.22 8.99
CA THR A 176 -7.34 9.05 8.11
C THR A 176 -6.51 7.86 8.56
N ILE A 177 -6.23 6.95 7.61
CA ILE A 177 -5.25 5.88 7.82
C ILE A 177 -3.85 6.41 7.55
N VAL A 178 -2.92 6.10 8.43
CA VAL A 178 -1.53 6.52 8.35
C VAL A 178 -0.63 5.32 8.42
N GLY A 179 0.26 5.18 7.44
CA GLY A 179 1.30 4.16 7.41
C GLY A 179 2.68 4.79 7.57
N ILE A 180 3.49 4.25 8.47
CA ILE A 180 4.87 4.67 8.70
C ILE A 180 5.81 3.54 8.29
N VAL A 181 6.78 3.85 7.43
CA VAL A 181 7.73 2.87 6.93
C VAL A 181 9.14 3.46 6.85
N GLU A 182 10.14 2.69 7.25
CA GLU A 182 11.54 3.11 7.11
C GLU A 182 11.95 3.13 5.63
N ARG A 183 12.59 4.23 5.20
CA ARG A 183 12.97 4.45 3.80
C ARG A 183 13.79 3.30 3.20
N ASN A 184 14.71 2.73 3.95
CA ASN A 184 15.55 1.62 3.51
C ASN A 184 14.73 0.37 3.11
N VAL A 185 13.57 0.16 3.75
CA VAL A 185 12.65 -0.94 3.47
C VAL A 185 11.98 -0.73 2.11
N VAL A 186 11.54 0.50 1.83
CA VAL A 186 10.97 0.90 0.53
C VAL A 186 12.03 0.81 -0.57
N ASP A 187 13.22 1.38 -0.33
CA ASP A 187 14.33 1.41 -1.28
C ASP A 187 14.84 -0.01 -1.61
N ALA A 188 14.81 -0.93 -0.65
CA ALA A 188 15.17 -2.34 -0.89
C ALA A 188 14.18 -3.04 -1.83
N GLY A 189 12.88 -2.76 -1.70
CA GLY A 189 11.85 -3.24 -2.63
C GLY A 189 12.03 -2.66 -4.03
N MET A 190 12.25 -1.35 -4.13
CA MET A 190 12.46 -0.67 -5.41
C MET A 190 13.73 -1.14 -6.13
N ARG A 191 14.84 -1.33 -5.41
CA ARG A 191 16.09 -1.87 -6.00
C ARG A 191 15.90 -3.24 -6.64
N LYS A 192 15.11 -4.11 -6.00
CA LYS A 192 14.82 -5.44 -6.57
C LYS A 192 14.08 -5.33 -7.91
N VAL A 193 13.08 -4.46 -7.99
CA VAL A 193 12.34 -4.21 -9.25
C VAL A 193 13.24 -3.59 -10.30
N GLN A 194 14.05 -2.60 -9.95
CA GLN A 194 15.02 -1.96 -10.86
C GLN A 194 16.02 -2.97 -11.43
N CYS A 195 16.60 -3.83 -10.59
CA CYS A 195 17.51 -4.88 -11.05
C CYS A 195 16.85 -5.79 -12.08
N VAL A 196 15.65 -6.29 -11.81
CA VAL A 196 14.90 -7.15 -12.74
C VAL A 196 14.64 -6.43 -14.06
N THR A 197 14.25 -5.16 -14.02
CA THR A 197 13.99 -4.35 -15.22
C THR A 197 15.27 -4.15 -16.04
N ILE A 198 16.41 -3.82 -15.40
CA ILE A 198 17.70 -3.66 -16.07
C ILE A 198 18.15 -4.98 -16.74
N PHE A 199 18.01 -6.12 -16.04
CA PHE A 199 18.33 -7.42 -16.62
C PHE A 199 17.46 -7.75 -17.84
N LEU A 200 16.17 -7.45 -17.77
CA LEU A 200 15.23 -7.67 -18.89
C LEU A 200 15.62 -6.82 -20.12
N LEU A 201 15.92 -5.54 -19.91
CA LEU A 201 16.35 -4.62 -20.98
C LEU A 201 17.69 -5.04 -21.58
N ALA A 202 18.65 -5.44 -20.76
CA ALA A 202 19.94 -5.93 -21.23
C ALA A 202 19.79 -7.22 -22.07
N PHE A 203 18.95 -8.14 -21.64
CA PHE A 203 18.64 -9.37 -22.38
C PHE A 203 17.98 -9.07 -23.72
N LEU A 204 17.02 -8.14 -23.75
CA LEU A 204 16.35 -7.71 -24.98
C LEU A 204 17.35 -7.08 -25.96
N ALA A 205 18.21 -6.19 -25.46
CA ALA A 205 19.26 -5.57 -26.28
C ALA A 205 20.21 -6.61 -26.87
N LEU A 206 20.63 -7.59 -26.07
CA LEU A 206 21.50 -8.68 -26.53
C LEU A 206 20.81 -9.53 -27.64
N ALA A 207 19.52 -9.83 -27.45
CA ALA A 207 18.73 -10.57 -28.44
C ALA A 207 18.64 -9.82 -29.79
N VAL A 208 18.42 -8.51 -29.77
CA VAL A 208 18.40 -7.66 -30.96
C VAL A 208 19.75 -7.64 -31.64
N VAL A 209 20.83 -7.46 -30.89
CA VAL A 209 22.21 -7.50 -31.47
C VAL A 209 22.49 -8.86 -32.09
N ALA A 210 22.14 -9.94 -31.42
CA ALA A 210 22.33 -11.30 -31.96
C ALA A 210 21.51 -11.53 -33.25
N ALA A 211 20.30 -11.04 -33.32
CA ALA A 211 19.46 -11.10 -34.52
C ALA A 211 20.06 -10.30 -35.67
N LEU A 212 20.56 -9.08 -35.42
CA LEU A 212 21.23 -8.25 -36.41
C LEU A 212 22.52 -8.91 -36.95
N VAL A 213 23.36 -9.45 -36.06
CA VAL A 213 24.58 -10.16 -36.45
C VAL A 213 24.25 -11.39 -37.31
N ARG A 214 23.17 -12.10 -36.95
CA ARG A 214 22.71 -13.25 -37.72
C ARG A 214 22.20 -12.85 -39.12
N SER A 215 21.44 -11.77 -39.21
CA SER A 215 20.97 -11.21 -40.49
C SER A 215 22.15 -10.81 -41.40
N ILE A 216 23.10 -10.03 -40.88
CA ILE A 216 24.30 -9.59 -41.62
C ILE A 216 25.13 -10.80 -42.12
N LYS A 217 25.32 -11.83 -41.28
CA LYS A 217 26.03 -13.05 -41.70
C LYS A 217 25.29 -13.80 -42.80
N THR A 218 23.98 -13.81 -42.78
CA THR A 218 23.17 -14.47 -43.83
C THR A 218 23.26 -13.70 -45.13
N ASP A 219 23.15 -12.37 -45.11
CA ASP A 219 23.28 -11.52 -46.28
C ASP A 219 24.67 -11.60 -46.89
N LEU A 220 25.72 -11.60 -46.05
CA LEU A 220 27.11 -11.74 -46.51
C LEU A 220 27.36 -13.09 -47.19
N ARG A 221 26.82 -14.18 -46.69
CA ARG A 221 26.92 -15.51 -47.32
C ARG A 221 26.22 -15.55 -48.66
N PHE A 222 25.08 -14.88 -48.78
CA PHE A 222 24.34 -14.80 -50.04
C PHE A 222 25.16 -14.05 -51.12
N VAL A 223 25.73 -12.90 -50.76
CA VAL A 223 26.58 -12.10 -51.67
C VAL A 223 27.83 -12.85 -52.07
N LEU A 224 28.49 -13.54 -51.15
CA LEU A 224 29.70 -14.36 -51.46
C LEU A 224 29.37 -15.53 -52.40
N ALA A 225 28.25 -16.21 -52.22
CA ALA A 225 27.80 -17.29 -53.06
C ALA A 225 27.52 -16.80 -54.51
N GLU A 226 26.88 -15.63 -54.64
CA GLU A 226 26.61 -15.00 -55.94
C GLU A 226 27.89 -14.60 -56.67
N GLN A 227 28.90 -14.09 -55.96
CA GLN A 227 30.21 -13.78 -56.50
C GLN A 227 30.97 -15.03 -56.97
N GLU A 228 30.93 -16.13 -56.21
CA GLU A 228 31.55 -17.41 -56.61
C GLU A 228 30.90 -17.97 -57.90
N GLU A 229 29.55 -17.93 -57.97
CA GLU A 229 28.84 -18.37 -59.18
C GLU A 229 29.22 -17.50 -60.44
N ALA A 230 29.28 -16.17 -60.24
CA ALA A 230 29.66 -15.26 -61.28
C ALA A 230 31.10 -15.54 -61.78
N PHE A 231 32.06 -15.77 -60.89
CA PHE A 231 33.41 -16.11 -61.16
C PHE A 231 33.55 -17.45 -61.91
N HIS A 232 32.80 -18.45 -61.48
CA HIS A 232 32.75 -19.75 -62.15
C HIS A 232 32.18 -19.66 -63.60
N ARG A 233 31.17 -18.85 -63.82
CA ARG A 233 30.60 -18.62 -65.16
C ARG A 233 31.67 -17.95 -66.08
N GLU A 234 32.32 -16.92 -65.59
CA GLU A 234 33.32 -16.21 -66.35
C GLU A 234 34.56 -17.11 -66.71
N SER A 235 35.00 -17.92 -65.73
CA SER A 235 36.13 -18.87 -66.01
C SER A 235 35.76 -19.97 -66.99
N THR A 236 34.51 -20.45 -66.95
CA THR A 236 34.00 -21.45 -67.87
C THR A 236 33.85 -20.87 -69.31
N GLU A 237 33.41 -19.61 -69.43
CA GLU A 237 33.35 -18.93 -70.75
C GLU A 237 34.77 -18.65 -71.33
N ARG A 238 35.71 -18.25 -70.51
CA ARG A 238 37.11 -18.09 -70.94
C ARG A 238 37.71 -19.42 -71.46
N GLN A 239 37.48 -20.50 -70.76
CA GLN A 239 37.96 -21.83 -71.13
C GLN A 239 37.36 -22.31 -72.47
N LYS A 240 36.08 -22.05 -72.69
CA LYS A 240 35.39 -22.34 -73.95
C LYS A 240 35.95 -21.49 -75.10
N MET A 241 36.27 -20.21 -74.86
CA MET A 241 36.88 -19.37 -75.89
C MET A 241 38.33 -19.80 -76.23
N GLU A 242 39.11 -20.20 -75.21
CA GLU A 242 40.46 -20.77 -75.45
C GLU A 242 40.42 -22.09 -76.25
N ASP A 243 39.46 -22.97 -75.90
CA ASP A 243 39.30 -24.24 -76.65
C ASP A 243 38.86 -24.00 -78.10
N LEU A 244 37.97 -23.02 -78.35
CA LEU A 244 37.58 -22.63 -79.71
C LEU A 244 38.76 -22.03 -80.50
N ALA A 245 39.56 -21.13 -79.89
CA ALA A 245 40.72 -20.53 -80.53
C ALA A 245 41.79 -21.55 -80.83
N ASN A 246 41.99 -22.58 -79.99
CA ASN A 246 42.90 -23.68 -80.25
C ASN A 246 42.44 -24.64 -81.38
N THR A 247 41.12 -24.74 -81.57
CA THR A 247 40.52 -25.62 -82.58
C THR A 247 40.57 -24.96 -83.97
N ASP A 248 40.40 -23.63 -84.07
CA ASP A 248 40.50 -22.87 -85.36
C ASP A 248 41.94 -22.66 -85.84
N GLY A 249 42.95 -22.87 -84.99
CA GLY A 249 44.38 -22.78 -85.39
C GLY A 249 44.95 -24.03 -86.02
N LEU A 250 44.19 -25.10 -86.28
CA LEU A 250 44.61 -26.41 -86.85
C LEU A 250 43.99 -26.73 -88.21
N THR A 251 43.44 -25.74 -88.92
CA THR A 251 43.00 -25.91 -90.33
C THR A 251 43.86 -25.13 -91.34
#